data_ed73ac497a83239113f151741aaae371
#
_entry.id   ed73ac497a83239113f151741aaae371
#
_cell.length_a   1.000
_cell.length_b   1.000
_cell.length_c   1.000
_cell.angle_alpha   90.00
_cell.angle_beta   90.00
_cell.angle_gamma   90.00
#
_symmetry.space_group_name_H-M   'P 1'
#
loop_
_entity.id
_entity.type
_entity.pdbx_description
1 polymer ?
#
loop_
_entity_poly.entity_id
_entity_poly.type
_entity_poly.pdbx_seq_one_letter_code
_entity_poly.pdbx_strand_id
1 'polypeptide(L)'
;MSLIKNSFWNLAGYAAPLIIAIPAMGVIARLLGVEQFGIFTLFFAVVGYASLFDLGISRAVIRSVAIEQGNLAGIHSILGTSTILVAASSLLALLLIAGFNTTLVQWLSISPEYQADSARAFSILAVTLPLVLLSSVWFSYLEGMSNFRLLNMLRTLSGIFLAVFPLIGVWIH
;
A
#
# COMPACT_ATOMS: atom_id res chain seq x y z
N MET A 1 -2.56 24.08 16.17
CA MET A 1 -2.99 22.79 16.81
C MET A 1 -1.80 22.27 17.61
N SER A 2 -2.02 21.74 18.82
CA SER A 2 -0.89 21.31 19.66
C SER A 2 -0.21 20.09 19.08
N LEU A 3 1.14 20.03 19.15
CA LEU A 3 1.97 18.87 18.75
C LEU A 3 1.45 17.55 19.35
N ILE A 4 1.00 17.59 20.59
CA ILE A 4 0.44 16.44 21.31
C ILE A 4 -0.79 15.88 20.59
N LYS A 5 -1.70 16.73 20.11
CA LYS A 5 -2.90 16.29 19.39
C LYS A 5 -2.55 15.63 18.03
N ASN A 6 -1.59 16.16 17.32
CA ASN A 6 -1.13 15.60 16.06
C ASN A 6 -0.41 14.25 16.25
N SER A 7 0.43 14.14 17.30
CA SER A 7 1.08 12.88 17.67
C SER A 7 0.08 11.81 18.07
N PHE A 8 -0.96 12.18 18.83
CA PHE A 8 -2.04 11.27 19.21
C PHE A 8 -2.79 10.72 18.00
N TRP A 9 -3.17 11.60 17.05
CA TRP A 9 -3.82 11.15 15.81
C TRP A 9 -2.93 10.27 14.95
N ASN A 10 -1.63 10.56 14.88
CA ASN A 10 -0.69 9.70 14.16
C ASN A 10 -0.58 8.31 14.81
N LEU A 11 -0.42 8.28 16.14
CA LEU A 11 -0.35 7.01 16.87
C LEU A 11 -1.63 6.19 16.71
N ALA A 12 -2.80 6.81 16.83
CA ALA A 12 -4.09 6.15 16.62
C ALA A 12 -4.24 5.62 15.20
N GLY A 13 -3.80 6.38 14.20
CA GLY A 13 -3.85 5.98 12.77
C GLY A 13 -3.00 4.75 12.45
N TYR A 14 -1.90 4.54 13.16
CA TYR A 14 -1.08 3.33 13.00
C TYR A 14 -1.51 2.18 13.92
N ALA A 15 -1.90 2.47 15.15
CA ALA A 15 -2.24 1.44 16.14
C ALA A 15 -3.59 0.77 15.86
N ALA A 16 -4.60 1.54 15.46
CA ALA A 16 -5.94 1.00 15.24
C ALA A 16 -6.00 -0.11 14.15
N PRO A 17 -5.38 0.05 12.96
CA PRO A 17 -5.31 -1.04 12.00
C PRO A 17 -4.58 -2.27 12.52
N LEU A 18 -3.51 -2.11 13.32
CA LEU A 18 -2.74 -3.23 13.85
C LEU A 18 -3.55 -4.08 14.83
N ILE A 19 -4.38 -3.45 15.67
CA ILE A 19 -5.25 -4.16 16.63
C ILE A 19 -6.21 -5.10 15.89
N ILE A 20 -6.65 -4.74 14.69
CA ILE A 20 -7.53 -5.58 13.87
C ILE A 20 -6.72 -6.56 13.02
N ALA A 21 -5.60 -6.11 12.44
CA ALA A 21 -4.80 -6.92 11.53
C ALA A 21 -4.16 -8.13 12.23
N ILE A 22 -3.66 -7.97 13.48
CA ILE A 22 -3.00 -9.07 14.19
C ILE A 22 -3.95 -10.26 14.43
N PRO A 23 -5.16 -10.09 15.01
CA PRO A 23 -6.11 -11.18 15.14
C PRO A 23 -6.58 -11.72 13.79
N ALA A 24 -6.84 -10.85 12.80
CA ALA A 24 -7.26 -11.26 11.46
C ALA A 24 -6.22 -12.17 10.80
N MET A 25 -4.93 -11.79 10.85
CA MET A 25 -3.83 -12.62 10.33
C MET A 25 -3.73 -13.96 11.05
N GLY A 26 -3.95 -14.00 12.37
CA GLY A 26 -3.99 -15.25 13.14
C GLY A 26 -5.12 -16.20 12.70
N VAL A 27 -6.29 -15.65 12.39
CA VAL A 27 -7.43 -16.44 11.85
C VAL A 27 -7.14 -16.91 10.43
N ILE A 28 -6.66 -16.03 9.55
CA ILE A 28 -6.28 -16.36 8.17
C ILE A 28 -5.24 -17.48 8.16
N ALA A 29 -4.21 -17.41 9.01
CA ALA A 29 -3.17 -18.43 9.11
C ALA A 29 -3.72 -19.81 9.50
N ARG A 30 -4.74 -19.86 10.38
CA ARG A 30 -5.39 -21.10 10.79
C ARG A 30 -6.30 -21.69 9.70
N LEU A 31 -6.98 -20.84 8.95
CA LEU A 31 -7.90 -21.27 7.90
C LEU A 31 -7.17 -21.72 6.63
N LEU A 32 -6.13 -21.01 6.21
CA LEU A 32 -5.35 -21.31 5.00
C LEU A 32 -4.35 -22.45 5.19
N GLY A 33 -3.87 -22.68 6.41
CA GLY A 33 -2.74 -23.56 6.66
C GLY A 33 -1.39 -22.90 6.26
N VAL A 34 -0.29 -23.63 6.49
CA VAL A 34 1.07 -23.08 6.44
C VAL A 34 1.46 -22.60 5.03
N GLU A 35 1.18 -23.40 4.02
CA GLU A 35 1.64 -23.10 2.65
C GLU A 35 0.88 -21.94 2.02
N GLN A 36 -0.44 -21.98 2.02
CA GLN A 36 -1.26 -20.89 1.46
C GLN A 36 -1.07 -19.59 2.24
N PHE A 37 -0.92 -19.66 3.56
CA PHE A 37 -0.57 -18.49 4.36
C PHE A 37 0.82 -17.95 4.02
N GLY A 38 1.79 -18.84 3.72
CA GLY A 38 3.10 -18.45 3.21
C GLY A 38 2.98 -17.66 1.90
N ILE A 39 2.21 -18.16 0.93
CA ILE A 39 1.94 -17.47 -0.34
C ILE A 39 1.26 -16.11 -0.10
N PHE A 40 0.26 -16.08 0.76
CA PHE A 40 -0.43 -14.85 1.15
C PHE A 40 0.52 -13.79 1.73
N THR A 41 1.44 -14.19 2.61
CA THR A 41 2.43 -13.26 3.18
C THR A 41 3.45 -12.78 2.15
N LEU A 42 3.79 -13.59 1.15
CA LEU A 42 4.63 -13.17 0.02
C LEU A 42 3.99 -12.04 -0.79
N PHE A 43 2.66 -12.08 -1.02
CA PHE A 43 1.98 -10.97 -1.68
C PHE A 43 2.09 -9.67 -0.88
N PHE A 44 1.94 -9.73 0.44
CA PHE A 44 2.14 -8.56 1.31
C PHE A 44 3.58 -8.04 1.27
N ALA A 45 4.56 -8.95 1.20
CA ALA A 45 5.96 -8.56 1.04
C ALA A 45 6.19 -7.81 -0.29
N VAL A 46 5.63 -8.30 -1.40
CA VAL A 46 5.72 -7.62 -2.71
C VAL A 46 5.09 -6.23 -2.65
N VAL A 47 3.90 -6.08 -2.03
CA VAL A 47 3.27 -4.76 -1.82
C VAL A 47 4.16 -3.86 -0.96
N GLY A 48 4.79 -4.40 0.09
CA GLY A 48 5.74 -3.66 0.93
C GLY A 48 6.94 -3.15 0.15
N TYR A 49 7.51 -3.99 -0.71
CA TYR A 49 8.62 -3.59 -1.59
C TYR A 49 8.18 -2.63 -2.71
N ALA A 50 6.90 -2.55 -3.05
CA ALA A 50 6.40 -1.58 -4.02
C ALA A 50 6.73 -0.13 -3.63
N SER A 51 6.91 0.15 -2.34
CA SER A 51 7.36 1.46 -1.86
C SER A 51 8.74 1.89 -2.42
N LEU A 52 9.55 0.95 -2.91
CA LEU A 52 10.81 1.27 -3.60
C LEU A 52 10.56 2.02 -4.91
N PHE A 53 9.43 1.77 -5.58
CA PHE A 53 9.05 2.47 -6.81
C PHE A 53 8.49 3.88 -6.55
N ASP A 54 8.24 4.26 -5.30
CA ASP A 54 7.97 5.65 -4.91
C ASP A 54 9.20 6.55 -5.08
N LEU A 55 10.43 5.98 -5.11
CA LEU A 55 11.70 6.69 -5.31
C LEU A 55 11.89 7.89 -4.37
N GLY A 56 11.19 7.92 -3.23
CA GLY A 56 11.20 9.02 -2.28
C GLY A 56 10.36 10.23 -2.70
N ILE A 57 9.56 10.12 -3.77
CA ILE A 57 8.68 11.19 -4.26
C ILE A 57 7.71 11.63 -3.18
N SER A 58 7.13 10.70 -2.43
CA SER A 58 6.24 10.99 -1.31
C SER A 58 6.88 11.96 -0.29
N ARG A 59 8.12 11.76 0.09
CA ARG A 59 8.83 12.65 1.02
C ARG A 59 9.10 14.02 0.41
N ALA A 60 9.42 14.08 -0.89
CA ALA A 60 9.60 15.34 -1.62
C ALA A 60 8.28 16.12 -1.67
N VAL A 61 7.15 15.44 -1.93
CA VAL A 61 5.81 16.06 -1.94
C VAL A 61 5.47 16.66 -0.57
N ILE A 62 5.65 15.91 0.51
CA ILE A 62 5.38 16.39 1.88
C ILE A 62 6.15 17.71 2.14
N ARG A 63 7.44 17.71 1.84
CA ARG A 63 8.28 18.89 2.05
C ARG A 63 7.87 20.06 1.16
N SER A 64 7.69 19.82 -0.13
CA SER A 64 7.39 20.89 -1.10
C SER A 64 6.02 21.49 -0.84
N VAL A 65 5.01 20.70 -0.55
CA VAL A 65 3.65 21.17 -0.18
C VAL A 65 3.70 21.98 1.12
N ALA A 66 4.50 21.58 2.10
CA ALA A 66 4.63 22.30 3.37
C ALA A 66 5.29 23.69 3.16
N ILE A 67 6.21 23.84 2.18
CA ILE A 67 6.83 25.13 1.84
C ILE A 67 5.85 26.01 1.06
N GLU A 68 5.09 25.45 0.14
CA GLU A 68 4.15 26.15 -0.73
C GLU A 68 2.75 26.36 -0.11
N GLN A 69 2.60 26.18 1.20
CA GLN A 69 1.31 26.43 1.87
C GLN A 69 0.83 27.87 1.60
N GLY A 70 -0.38 27.96 1.02
CA GLY A 70 -0.97 29.25 0.60
C GLY A 70 -0.79 29.59 -0.89
N ASN A 71 0.12 28.90 -1.62
CA ASN A 71 0.29 29.05 -3.06
C ASN A 71 -0.36 27.88 -3.81
N LEU A 72 -1.64 28.03 -4.18
CA LEU A 72 -2.38 26.96 -4.87
C LEU A 72 -1.75 26.56 -6.22
N ALA A 73 -1.21 27.53 -6.97
CA ALA A 73 -0.56 27.24 -8.25
C ALA A 73 0.70 26.38 -8.07
N GLY A 74 1.52 26.68 -7.05
CA GLY A 74 2.67 25.87 -6.67
C GLY A 74 2.30 24.47 -6.26
N ILE A 75 1.27 24.32 -5.41
CA ILE A 75 0.77 23.01 -4.98
C ILE A 75 0.25 22.18 -6.17
N HIS A 76 -0.51 22.77 -7.09
CA HIS A 76 -0.98 22.06 -8.29
C HIS A 76 0.17 21.57 -9.16
N SER A 77 1.21 22.39 -9.34
CA SER A 77 2.41 22.00 -10.10
C SER A 77 3.14 20.83 -9.44
N ILE A 78 3.32 20.86 -8.12
CA ILE A 78 3.94 19.78 -7.34
C ILE A 78 3.14 18.48 -7.49
N LEU A 79 1.84 18.54 -7.29
CA LEU A 79 0.99 17.35 -7.41
C LEU A 79 0.96 16.80 -8.83
N GLY A 80 0.85 17.66 -9.84
CA GLY A 80 0.88 17.23 -11.25
C GLY A 80 2.18 16.52 -11.62
N THR A 81 3.33 17.13 -11.32
CA THR A 81 4.63 16.54 -11.58
C THR A 81 4.85 15.24 -10.83
N SER A 82 4.52 15.21 -9.53
CA SER A 82 4.67 14.01 -8.70
C SER A 82 3.75 12.87 -9.16
N THR A 83 2.52 13.18 -9.56
CA THR A 83 1.58 12.18 -10.10
C THR A 83 2.12 11.56 -11.39
N ILE A 84 2.68 12.36 -12.30
CA ILE A 84 3.28 11.86 -13.55
C ILE A 84 4.49 10.95 -13.25
N LEU A 85 5.38 11.38 -12.35
CA LEU A 85 6.55 10.59 -11.97
C LEU A 85 6.18 9.27 -11.32
N VAL A 86 5.23 9.30 -10.37
CA VAL A 86 4.74 8.08 -9.70
C VAL A 86 3.96 7.19 -10.69
N ALA A 87 3.19 7.76 -11.61
CA ALA A 87 2.53 7.00 -12.65
C ALA A 87 3.54 6.28 -13.56
N ALA A 88 4.62 6.95 -13.97
CA ALA A 88 5.66 6.35 -14.78
C ALA A 88 6.40 5.22 -14.04
N SER A 89 6.80 5.44 -12.78
CA SER A 89 7.47 4.42 -11.97
C SER A 89 6.55 3.25 -11.63
N SER A 90 5.26 3.51 -11.37
CA SER A 90 4.27 2.46 -11.10
C SER A 90 3.94 1.63 -12.35
N LEU A 91 3.94 2.24 -13.53
CA LEU A 91 3.82 1.51 -14.79
C LEU A 91 5.01 0.58 -15.01
N LEU A 92 6.22 1.04 -14.69
CA LEU A 92 7.41 0.18 -14.70
C LEU A 92 7.25 -1.01 -13.74
N ALA A 93 6.79 -0.77 -12.50
CA ALA A 93 6.52 -1.83 -11.53
C ALA A 93 5.49 -2.83 -12.06
N LEU A 94 4.39 -2.35 -12.66
CA LEU A 94 3.37 -3.19 -13.30
C LEU A 94 3.99 -4.08 -14.38
N LEU A 95 4.75 -3.48 -15.31
CA LEU A 95 5.37 -4.23 -16.41
C LEU A 95 6.36 -5.28 -15.92
N LEU A 96 7.15 -4.96 -14.89
CA LEU A 96 8.08 -5.91 -14.30
C LEU A 96 7.36 -7.07 -13.63
N ILE A 97 6.38 -6.80 -12.77
CA ILE A 97 5.66 -7.87 -12.05
C ILE A 97 4.80 -8.69 -13.01
N ALA A 98 4.08 -8.05 -13.95
CA ALA A 98 3.26 -8.77 -14.93
C ALA A 98 4.10 -9.60 -15.91
N GLY A 99 5.26 -9.07 -16.34
CA GLY A 99 6.16 -9.75 -17.27
C GLY A 99 6.92 -10.91 -16.65
N PHE A 100 7.20 -10.84 -15.34
CA PHE A 100 7.95 -11.85 -14.61
C PHE A 100 7.11 -12.70 -13.64
N ASN A 101 5.77 -12.64 -13.72
CA ASN A 101 4.88 -13.31 -12.78
C ASN A 101 5.13 -14.82 -12.66
N THR A 102 5.31 -15.53 -13.78
CA THR A 102 5.63 -16.97 -13.80
C THR A 102 7.04 -17.27 -13.25
N THR A 103 8.01 -16.42 -13.59
CA THR A 103 9.38 -16.55 -13.08
C THR A 103 9.42 -16.29 -11.56
N LEU A 104 8.65 -15.32 -11.06
CA LEU A 104 8.51 -15.05 -9.63
C LEU A 104 7.94 -16.26 -8.88
N VAL A 105 6.90 -16.88 -9.44
CA VAL A 105 6.29 -18.09 -8.86
C VAL A 105 7.30 -19.24 -8.75
N GLN A 106 8.13 -19.43 -9.78
CA GLN A 106 9.18 -20.46 -9.78
C GLN A 106 10.28 -20.13 -8.78
N TRP A 107 10.76 -18.89 -8.74
CA TRP A 107 11.80 -18.45 -7.80
C TRP A 107 11.38 -18.57 -6.34
N LEU A 108 10.10 -18.32 -6.05
CA LEU A 108 9.53 -18.44 -4.72
C LEU A 108 9.26 -19.90 -4.33
N SER A 109 9.59 -20.87 -5.21
CA SER A 109 9.44 -22.31 -4.97
C SER A 109 8.01 -22.68 -4.54
N ILE A 110 7.00 -22.03 -5.13
CA ILE A 110 5.60 -22.32 -4.84
C ILE A 110 5.24 -23.70 -5.39
N SER A 111 4.54 -24.51 -4.58
CA SER A 111 4.13 -25.87 -4.99
C SER A 111 3.33 -25.86 -6.30
N PRO A 112 3.52 -26.88 -7.16
CA PRO A 112 2.87 -26.94 -8.49
C PRO A 112 1.36 -26.76 -8.46
N GLU A 113 0.72 -27.19 -7.38
CA GLU A 113 -0.72 -27.06 -7.14
C GLU A 113 -1.18 -25.60 -7.10
N TYR A 114 -0.38 -24.68 -6.51
CA TYR A 114 -0.73 -23.26 -6.31
C TYR A 114 -0.08 -22.32 -7.33
N GLN A 115 0.74 -22.83 -8.26
CA GLN A 115 1.46 -21.95 -9.21
C GLN A 115 0.54 -21.14 -10.11
N ALA A 116 -0.50 -21.77 -10.65
CA ALA A 116 -1.43 -21.11 -11.57
C ALA A 116 -2.21 -19.98 -10.87
N ASP A 117 -2.71 -20.25 -9.67
CA ASP A 117 -3.48 -19.26 -8.91
C ASP A 117 -2.58 -18.15 -8.37
N SER A 118 -1.36 -18.48 -7.96
CA SER A 118 -0.36 -17.50 -7.55
C SER A 118 0.05 -16.58 -8.71
N ALA A 119 0.24 -17.11 -9.92
CA ALA A 119 0.55 -16.30 -11.09
C ALA A 119 -0.60 -15.33 -11.45
N ARG A 120 -1.85 -15.79 -11.34
CA ARG A 120 -3.03 -14.92 -11.52
C ARG A 120 -3.09 -13.82 -10.45
N ALA A 121 -2.83 -14.18 -9.19
CA ALA A 121 -2.81 -13.24 -8.09
C ALA A 121 -1.69 -12.19 -8.25
N PHE A 122 -0.49 -12.56 -8.71
CA PHE A 122 0.57 -11.61 -9.06
C PHE A 122 0.16 -10.68 -10.20
N SER A 123 -0.58 -11.17 -11.19
CA SER A 123 -1.09 -10.33 -12.28
C SER A 123 -2.11 -9.29 -11.77
N ILE A 124 -3.03 -9.68 -10.89
CA ILE A 124 -3.98 -8.77 -10.25
C ILE A 124 -3.24 -7.74 -9.40
N LEU A 125 -2.26 -8.18 -8.62
CA LEU A 125 -1.43 -7.32 -7.79
C LEU A 125 -0.68 -6.31 -8.66
N ALA A 126 -0.09 -6.73 -9.78
CA ALA A 126 0.60 -5.83 -10.71
C ALA A 126 -0.31 -4.68 -11.18
N VAL A 127 -1.58 -4.97 -11.48
CA VAL A 127 -2.57 -3.94 -11.90
C VAL A 127 -2.99 -3.04 -10.74
N THR A 128 -3.01 -3.53 -9.51
CA THR A 128 -3.40 -2.74 -8.34
C THR A 128 -2.27 -1.83 -7.82
N LEU A 129 -1.00 -2.18 -8.05
CA LEU A 129 0.14 -1.41 -7.59
C LEU A 129 0.14 0.07 -8.04
N PRO A 130 -0.15 0.42 -9.30
CA PRO A 130 -0.26 1.82 -9.72
C PRO A 130 -1.27 2.62 -8.88
N LEU A 131 -2.40 2.02 -8.53
CA LEU A 131 -3.42 2.68 -7.70
C LEU A 131 -2.89 2.93 -6.27
N VAL A 132 -2.19 1.96 -5.71
CA VAL A 132 -1.57 2.07 -4.38
C VAL A 132 -0.49 3.16 -4.38
N LEU A 133 0.41 3.16 -5.38
CA LEU A 133 1.48 4.15 -5.48
C LEU A 133 0.95 5.55 -5.76
N LEU A 134 -0.06 5.70 -6.63
CA LEU A 134 -0.70 6.99 -6.85
C LEU A 134 -1.41 7.52 -5.60
N SER A 135 -2.02 6.65 -4.80
CA SER A 135 -2.64 7.08 -3.54
C SER A 135 -1.62 7.65 -2.54
N SER A 136 -0.35 7.23 -2.60
CA SER A 136 0.72 7.75 -1.75
C SER A 136 0.97 9.24 -1.96
N VAL A 137 0.82 9.75 -3.20
CA VAL A 137 0.95 11.18 -3.51
C VAL A 137 -0.11 12.00 -2.76
N TRP A 138 -1.36 11.52 -2.74
CA TRP A 138 -2.46 12.18 -2.03
C TRP A 138 -2.30 12.13 -0.51
N PHE A 139 -1.84 11.01 0.03
CA PHE A 139 -1.50 10.93 1.45
C PHE A 139 -0.37 11.89 1.81
N SER A 140 0.64 12.00 0.97
CA SER A 140 1.76 12.93 1.14
C SER A 140 1.31 14.39 1.06
N TYR A 141 0.37 14.72 0.18
CA TYR A 141 -0.27 16.03 0.12
C TYR A 141 -0.98 16.38 1.45
N LEU A 142 -1.82 15.48 1.95
CA LEU A 142 -2.52 15.69 3.23
C LEU A 142 -1.55 15.88 4.40
N GLU A 143 -0.45 15.14 4.39
CA GLU A 143 0.61 15.25 5.39
C GLU A 143 1.34 16.60 5.29
N GLY A 144 1.71 17.03 4.08
CA GLY A 144 2.30 18.34 3.80
C GLY A 144 1.40 19.51 4.20
N MET A 145 0.09 19.37 4.01
CA MET A 145 -0.92 20.34 4.48
C MET A 145 -1.20 20.24 5.99
N SER A 146 -0.48 19.39 6.72
CA SER A 146 -0.70 19.15 8.16
C SER A 146 -2.13 18.70 8.51
N ASN A 147 -2.86 18.12 7.55
CA ASN A 147 -4.22 17.61 7.78
C ASN A 147 -4.20 16.17 8.32
N PHE A 148 -3.55 16.01 9.48
CA PHE A 148 -3.34 14.70 10.11
C PHE A 148 -4.65 13.99 10.49
N ARG A 149 -5.72 14.73 10.74
CA ARG A 149 -7.01 14.11 11.08
C ARG A 149 -7.57 13.31 9.90
N LEU A 150 -7.66 13.94 8.72
CA LEU A 150 -8.16 13.27 7.51
C LEU A 150 -7.20 12.17 7.06
N LEU A 151 -5.90 12.46 7.06
CA LEU A 151 -4.85 11.50 6.71
C LEU A 151 -4.98 10.21 7.53
N ASN A 152 -5.04 10.32 8.86
CA ASN A 152 -5.09 9.15 9.72
C ASN A 152 -6.44 8.44 9.68
N MET A 153 -7.53 9.16 9.47
CA MET A 153 -8.85 8.55 9.23
C MET A 153 -8.83 7.67 7.96
N LEU A 154 -8.27 8.17 6.87
CA LEU A 154 -8.13 7.41 5.62
C LEU A 154 -7.18 6.22 5.77
N ARG A 155 -6.02 6.42 6.43
CA ARG A 155 -5.07 5.32 6.71
C ARG A 155 -5.69 4.22 7.58
N THR A 156 -6.40 4.60 8.62
CA THR A 156 -7.11 3.65 9.49
C THR A 156 -8.15 2.86 8.72
N LEU A 157 -8.97 3.54 7.92
CA LEU A 157 -9.99 2.89 7.10
C LEU A 157 -9.38 1.93 6.09
N SER A 158 -8.34 2.36 5.36
CA SER A 158 -7.62 1.52 4.40
C SER A 158 -6.97 0.31 5.07
N GLY A 159 -6.37 0.50 6.25
CA GLY A 159 -5.74 -0.58 7.01
C GLY A 159 -6.76 -1.61 7.53
N ILE A 160 -7.94 -1.16 7.96
CA ILE A 160 -9.03 -2.05 8.36
C ILE A 160 -9.51 -2.87 7.16
N PHE A 161 -9.75 -2.25 6.01
CA PHE A 161 -10.16 -2.96 4.80
C PHE A 161 -9.09 -3.96 4.35
N LEU A 162 -7.81 -3.59 4.42
CA LEU A 162 -6.71 -4.48 4.06
C LEU A 162 -6.63 -5.72 4.96
N ALA A 163 -7.08 -5.64 6.21
CA ALA A 163 -7.14 -6.77 7.14
C ALA A 163 -8.43 -7.59 6.98
N VAL A 164 -9.56 -6.93 6.77
CA VAL A 164 -10.90 -7.56 6.78
C VAL A 164 -11.24 -8.23 5.44
N PHE A 165 -10.89 -7.62 4.31
CA PHE A 165 -11.21 -8.21 2.99
C PHE A 165 -10.59 -9.59 2.76
N PRO A 166 -9.28 -9.82 3.04
CA PRO A 166 -8.73 -11.16 2.93
C PRO A 166 -9.40 -12.16 3.87
N LEU A 167 -9.75 -11.75 5.11
CA LEU A 167 -10.45 -12.59 6.06
C LEU A 167 -11.83 -13.04 5.52
N ILE A 168 -12.60 -12.12 4.94
CA ILE A 168 -13.87 -12.42 4.30
C ILE A 168 -13.65 -13.36 3.11
N GLY A 169 -12.65 -13.10 2.27
CA GLY A 169 -12.32 -13.93 1.12
C GLY A 169 -12.02 -15.38 1.50
N VAL A 170 -11.22 -15.58 2.54
CA VAL A 170 -10.88 -16.92 3.04
C VAL A 170 -12.06 -17.62 3.73
N TRP A 171 -13.00 -16.86 4.30
CA TRP A 171 -14.16 -17.42 4.99
C TRP A 171 -15.28 -17.88 4.04
N ILE A 172 -15.33 -17.30 2.82
CA ILE A 172 -16.33 -17.65 1.80
C ILE A 172 -15.90 -18.86 0.95
N HIS A 173 -14.60 -19.16 0.90
CA HIS A 173 -14.02 -20.31 0.18
C HIS A 173 -13.72 -21.47 1.10
#